data_54e611df2aa2c5ee0ede4b2a4b91f20c
#
_entry.id   54e611df2aa2c5ee0ede4b2a4b91f20c
#
_cell.length_a   1.000
_cell.length_b   1.000
_cell.length_c   1.000
_cell.angle_alpha   90.00
_cell.angle_beta   90.00
_cell.angle_gamma   90.00
#
_symmetry.space_group_name_H-M   'P 1'
#
loop_
_entity.id
_entity.type
_entity.pdbx_description
1 polymer ?
#
loop_
_entity_poly.entity_id
_entity_poly.type
_entity_poly.pdbx_seq_one_letter_code
_entity_poly.pdbx_strand_id
1 'polypeptide(L)'
;MLVDAKVVPGGVSDFSMAFYYLTGSMVPIGLMIWVFNVPLYIWGVKVLGKLFGIRTFFGFTLNSFFIDFFRGDIPGFSFIRLQDTETIMHFRQYDFFFLIIIGAALLGIGLGIVLKFRGSTAGTDIVAAIMQRKFGMKPGTAIMIIDFIVICLAGIII
;
A
#
# COMPACT_ATOMS: atom_id res chain seq x y z
N MET A 1 6.39 10.10 -1.94
CA MET A 1 7.82 9.75 -1.93
C MET A 1 8.13 8.54 -2.81
N LEU A 2 7.79 7.30 -2.44
CA LEU A 2 8.01 6.13 -3.30
C LEU A 2 7.17 6.16 -4.59
N VAL A 3 5.95 6.64 -4.52
CA VAL A 3 5.03 6.81 -5.67
C VAL A 3 5.65 7.71 -6.75
N ASP A 4 6.18 8.86 -6.36
CA ASP A 4 6.75 9.83 -7.31
C ASP A 4 8.08 9.36 -7.90
N ALA A 5 8.77 8.47 -7.18
CA ALA A 5 9.97 7.79 -7.65
C ALA A 5 9.66 6.58 -8.57
N LYS A 6 8.36 6.32 -8.86
CA LYS A 6 7.88 5.14 -9.58
C LYS A 6 8.32 3.82 -8.96
N VAL A 7 8.61 3.84 -7.65
CA VAL A 7 8.91 2.63 -6.87
C VAL A 7 7.60 2.07 -6.36
N VAL A 8 7.32 0.85 -6.75
CA VAL A 8 6.05 0.19 -6.54
C VAL A 8 6.20 -0.75 -5.35
N PRO A 9 5.48 -0.52 -4.23
CA PRO A 9 5.62 -1.34 -3.02
C PRO A 9 4.99 -2.73 -3.11
N GLY A 10 4.31 -3.04 -4.20
CA GLY A 10 3.62 -4.32 -4.41
C GLY A 10 2.11 -4.28 -4.14
N GLY A 11 1.38 -5.22 -4.75
CA GLY A 11 -0.02 -5.46 -4.46
C GLY A 11 -1.03 -4.53 -5.13
N VAL A 12 -2.16 -4.29 -4.46
CA VAL A 12 -3.27 -3.46 -4.98
C VAL A 12 -2.86 -2.00 -5.17
N SER A 13 -1.89 -1.53 -4.40
CA SER A 13 -1.32 -0.19 -4.55
C SER A 13 -0.75 0.05 -5.94
N ASP A 14 -0.20 -0.99 -6.57
CA ASP A 14 0.39 -0.93 -7.91
C ASP A 14 -0.66 -0.71 -8.98
N PHE A 15 -1.78 -1.43 -8.88
CA PHE A 15 -2.92 -1.22 -9.77
C PHE A 15 -3.49 0.19 -9.59
N SER A 16 -3.59 0.67 -8.36
CA SER A 16 -4.06 2.03 -8.06
C SER A 16 -3.14 3.07 -8.66
N MET A 17 -1.83 2.83 -8.60
CA MET A 17 -0.81 3.71 -9.13
C MET A 17 -0.81 3.71 -10.67
N ALA A 18 -0.91 2.55 -11.31
CA ALA A 18 -1.04 2.43 -12.75
C ALA A 18 -2.30 3.17 -13.25
N PHE A 19 -3.42 3.00 -12.56
CA PHE A 19 -4.67 3.67 -12.90
C PHE A 19 -4.60 5.19 -12.68
N TYR A 20 -3.93 5.65 -11.63
CA TYR A 20 -3.65 7.06 -11.38
C TYR A 20 -2.91 7.73 -12.55
N TYR A 21 -1.89 7.08 -13.08
CA TYR A 21 -1.17 7.59 -14.26
C TYR A 21 -2.01 7.56 -15.54
N LEU A 22 -2.84 6.53 -15.72
CA LEU A 22 -3.75 6.42 -16.86
C LEU A 22 -4.86 7.49 -16.86
N THR A 23 -5.33 7.89 -15.68
CA THR A 23 -6.38 8.91 -15.53
C THR A 23 -5.85 10.34 -15.50
N GLY A 24 -4.56 10.55 -15.76
CA GLY A 24 -3.95 11.88 -15.78
C GLY A 24 -3.92 12.58 -14.43
N SER A 25 -3.79 11.83 -13.35
CA SER A 25 -3.64 12.36 -11.97
C SER A 25 -4.85 13.14 -11.43
N MET A 26 -6.04 12.92 -11.99
CA MET A 26 -7.26 13.65 -11.60
C MET A 26 -7.83 13.22 -10.24
N VAL A 27 -7.58 11.99 -9.81
CA VAL A 27 -8.15 11.41 -8.58
C VAL A 27 -7.02 11.13 -7.59
N PRO A 28 -7.17 11.48 -6.29
CA PRO A 28 -6.17 11.18 -5.27
C PRO A 28 -5.83 9.69 -5.23
N ILE A 29 -4.55 9.37 -5.11
CA ILE A 29 -4.08 7.98 -5.20
C ILE A 29 -4.54 7.15 -4.01
N GLY A 30 -4.62 7.74 -2.81
CA GLY A 30 -5.12 7.08 -1.61
C GLY A 30 -6.59 6.71 -1.75
N LEU A 31 -7.39 7.59 -2.35
CA LEU A 31 -8.80 7.29 -2.64
C LEU A 31 -8.93 6.11 -3.60
N MET A 32 -8.09 6.02 -4.63
CA MET A 32 -8.07 4.87 -5.53
C MET A 32 -7.67 3.58 -4.81
N ILE A 33 -6.63 3.63 -3.97
CA ILE A 33 -6.23 2.51 -3.12
C ILE A 33 -7.40 2.07 -2.25
N TRP A 34 -8.13 3.03 -1.67
CA TRP A 34 -9.30 2.74 -0.83
C TRP A 34 -10.38 2.01 -1.61
N VAL A 35 -10.77 2.52 -2.79
CA VAL A 35 -11.82 1.93 -3.64
C VAL A 35 -11.46 0.52 -4.09
N PHE A 36 -10.24 0.29 -4.57
CA PHE A 36 -9.79 -1.03 -5.02
C PHE A 36 -9.67 -2.04 -3.88
N ASN A 37 -9.48 -1.58 -2.65
CA ASN A 37 -9.43 -2.44 -1.48
C ASN A 37 -10.81 -2.86 -0.97
N VAL A 38 -11.89 -2.12 -1.28
CA VAL A 38 -13.25 -2.45 -0.82
C VAL A 38 -13.70 -3.87 -1.19
N PRO A 39 -13.55 -4.35 -2.44
CA PRO A 39 -13.94 -5.71 -2.81
C PRO A 39 -13.18 -6.78 -2.01
N LEU A 40 -11.87 -6.61 -1.84
CA LEU A 40 -11.02 -7.52 -1.06
C LEU A 40 -11.38 -7.48 0.42
N TYR A 41 -11.69 -6.30 0.94
CA TYR A 41 -12.16 -6.11 2.31
C TYR A 41 -13.46 -6.88 2.57
N ILE A 42 -14.46 -6.76 1.69
CA ILE A 42 -15.73 -7.49 1.81
C ILE A 42 -15.49 -9.01 1.82
N TRP A 43 -14.62 -9.48 0.93
CA TRP A 43 -14.24 -10.89 0.89
C TRP A 43 -13.51 -11.32 2.17
N GLY A 44 -12.56 -10.53 2.63
CA GLY A 44 -11.82 -10.77 3.88
C GLY A 44 -12.73 -10.85 5.10
N VAL A 45 -13.69 -9.94 5.24
CA VAL A 45 -14.67 -9.95 6.34
C VAL A 45 -15.50 -11.22 6.35
N LYS A 46 -15.93 -11.69 5.18
CA LYS A 46 -16.73 -12.94 5.06
C LYS A 46 -15.92 -14.17 5.47
N VAL A 47 -14.63 -14.21 5.17
CA VAL A 47 -13.77 -15.37 5.45
C VAL A 47 -13.14 -15.32 6.85
N LEU A 48 -12.64 -14.15 7.24
CA LEU A 48 -11.82 -13.97 8.46
C LEU A 48 -12.64 -13.48 9.67
N GLY A 49 -13.86 -12.97 9.40
CA GLY A 49 -14.80 -12.58 10.45
C GLY A 49 -14.80 -11.08 10.78
N LYS A 50 -15.79 -10.66 11.59
CA LYS A 50 -16.07 -9.25 11.88
C LYS A 50 -14.92 -8.51 12.60
N LEU A 51 -14.23 -9.18 13.52
CA LEU A 51 -13.15 -8.54 14.29
C LEU A 51 -11.95 -8.18 13.40
N PHE A 52 -11.60 -9.07 12.47
CA PHE A 52 -10.61 -8.79 11.44
C PHE A 52 -11.07 -7.62 10.56
N GLY A 53 -12.36 -7.62 10.17
CA GLY A 53 -12.94 -6.57 9.36
C GLY A 53 -12.80 -5.18 9.99
N ILE A 54 -13.18 -5.02 11.26
CA ILE A 54 -13.08 -3.73 11.95
C ILE A 54 -11.62 -3.22 11.95
N ARG A 55 -10.68 -4.07 12.32
CA ARG A 55 -9.26 -3.69 12.38
C ARG A 55 -8.71 -3.32 11.01
N THR A 56 -9.06 -4.09 10.00
CA THR A 56 -8.65 -3.88 8.61
C THR A 56 -9.28 -2.61 8.04
N PHE A 57 -10.55 -2.32 8.37
CA PHE A 57 -11.23 -1.10 7.93
C PHE A 57 -10.47 0.15 8.40
N PHE A 58 -10.14 0.22 9.67
CA PHE A 58 -9.32 1.31 10.20
C PHE A 58 -7.93 1.33 9.57
N GLY A 59 -7.30 0.17 9.39
CA GLY A 59 -5.95 0.05 8.82
C GLY A 59 -5.86 0.65 7.41
N PHE A 60 -6.71 0.21 6.48
CA PHE A 60 -6.61 0.70 5.10
C PHE A 60 -7.19 2.11 4.92
N THR A 61 -8.20 2.50 5.73
CA THR A 61 -8.74 3.86 5.68
C THR A 61 -7.71 4.88 6.16
N LEU A 62 -7.04 4.62 7.28
CA LEU A 62 -5.96 5.47 7.77
C LEU A 62 -4.78 5.50 6.80
N ASN A 63 -4.40 4.33 6.26
CA ASN A 63 -3.32 4.26 5.28
C ASN A 63 -3.61 5.12 4.04
N SER A 64 -4.79 4.99 3.45
CA SER A 64 -5.21 5.78 2.29
C SER A 64 -5.27 7.27 2.61
N PHE A 65 -5.82 7.64 3.76
CA PHE A 65 -5.88 9.02 4.22
C PHE A 65 -4.48 9.64 4.38
N PHE A 66 -3.55 8.93 5.05
CA PHE A 66 -2.20 9.45 5.25
C PHE A 66 -1.40 9.55 3.94
N ILE A 67 -1.63 8.65 2.98
CA ILE A 67 -1.02 8.77 1.65
C ILE A 67 -1.42 10.10 1.00
N ASP A 68 -2.71 10.39 0.91
CA ASP A 68 -3.20 11.64 0.29
C ASP A 68 -2.82 12.87 1.12
N PHE A 69 -2.83 12.76 2.46
CA PHE A 69 -2.43 13.84 3.36
C PHE A 69 -0.96 14.25 3.16
N PHE A 70 -0.02 13.29 3.16
CA PHE A 70 1.40 13.59 2.98
C PHE A 70 1.79 13.91 1.54
N ARG A 71 0.95 13.56 0.58
CA ARG A 71 1.11 14.02 -0.80
C ARG A 71 0.60 15.45 -1.02
N GLY A 72 -0.25 15.95 -0.13
CA GLY A 72 -0.91 17.24 -0.27
C GLY A 72 -2.04 17.24 -1.31
N ASP A 73 -2.61 16.06 -1.58
CA ASP A 73 -3.72 15.91 -2.53
C ASP A 73 -5.07 16.27 -1.90
N ILE A 74 -5.10 16.52 -0.57
CA ILE A 74 -6.31 16.93 0.16
C ILE A 74 -6.51 18.44 0.04
N PRO A 75 -7.65 18.92 -0.48
CA PRO A 75 -7.96 20.34 -0.54
C PRO A 75 -7.90 20.99 0.86
N GLY A 76 -7.12 22.05 1.02
CA GLY A 76 -6.93 22.75 2.29
C GLY A 76 -5.69 22.34 3.10
N PHE A 77 -5.03 21.23 2.79
CA PHE A 77 -3.82 20.75 3.46
C PHE A 77 -2.60 20.64 2.52
N SER A 78 -2.64 21.34 1.40
CA SER A 78 -1.59 21.31 0.37
C SER A 78 -0.24 21.89 0.83
N PHE A 79 -0.17 22.53 2.01
CA PHE A 79 1.09 23.01 2.58
C PHE A 79 1.98 21.91 3.17
N ILE A 80 1.43 20.71 3.43
CA ILE A 80 2.18 19.57 3.97
C ILE A 80 2.54 18.62 2.81
N ARG A 81 3.45 19.06 1.94
CA ARG A 81 4.00 18.21 0.88
C ARG A 81 5.39 17.74 1.27
N LEU A 82 5.47 16.59 1.94
CA LEU A 82 6.77 16.02 2.33
C LEU A 82 7.65 15.70 1.11
N GLN A 83 7.04 15.39 -0.02
CA GLN A 83 7.77 15.09 -1.26
C GLN A 83 8.56 16.27 -1.82
N ASP A 84 8.14 17.51 -1.53
CA ASP A 84 8.77 18.75 -2.01
C ASP A 84 9.79 19.30 -0.98
N THR A 85 10.03 18.61 0.13
CA THR A 85 11.05 19.00 1.10
C THR A 85 12.44 18.88 0.47
N GLU A 86 13.27 19.93 0.58
CA GLU A 86 14.61 19.98 0.00
C GLU A 86 15.46 18.75 0.34
N THR A 87 15.38 18.26 1.57
CA THR A 87 16.06 17.05 2.02
C THR A 87 15.65 15.82 1.22
N ILE A 88 14.33 15.62 0.98
CA ILE A 88 13.83 14.48 0.24
C ILE A 88 14.16 14.61 -1.24
N MET A 89 14.13 15.81 -1.80
CA MET A 89 14.53 16.06 -3.18
C MET A 89 16.02 15.78 -3.38
N HIS A 90 16.87 16.18 -2.42
CA HIS A 90 18.30 15.89 -2.45
C HIS A 90 18.57 14.38 -2.41
N PHE A 91 17.95 13.65 -1.48
CA PHE A 91 18.08 12.18 -1.41
C PHE A 91 17.55 11.49 -2.65
N ARG A 92 16.48 11.97 -3.25
CA ARG A 92 15.93 11.42 -4.49
C ARG A 92 16.86 11.60 -5.68
N GLN A 93 17.64 12.68 -5.70
CA GLN A 93 18.53 13.00 -6.81
C GLN A 93 19.91 12.33 -6.68
N TYR A 94 20.46 12.28 -5.46
CA TYR A 94 21.83 11.86 -5.22
C TYR A 94 21.95 10.48 -4.55
N ASP A 95 21.00 10.12 -3.67
CA ASP A 95 21.03 8.91 -2.85
C ASP A 95 19.73 8.09 -2.95
N PHE A 96 19.24 7.87 -4.17
CA PHE A 96 17.98 7.18 -4.44
C PHE A 96 17.90 5.79 -3.77
N PHE A 97 19.01 5.06 -3.78
CA PHE A 97 19.11 3.74 -3.14
C PHE A 97 18.92 3.81 -1.62
N PHE A 98 19.48 4.84 -0.98
CA PHE A 98 19.32 5.05 0.46
C PHE A 98 17.88 5.38 0.84
N LEU A 99 17.21 6.16 -0.01
CA LEU A 99 15.79 6.49 0.13
C LEU A 99 14.91 5.23 0.09
N ILE A 100 15.20 4.29 -0.81
CA ILE A 100 14.48 3.01 -0.90
C ILE A 100 14.68 2.19 0.36
N ILE A 101 15.90 2.08 0.87
CA ILE A 101 16.20 1.31 2.10
C ILE A 101 15.42 1.87 3.30
N ILE A 102 15.46 3.19 3.50
CA ILE A 102 14.71 3.83 4.59
C ILE A 102 13.21 3.62 4.41
N GLY A 103 12.69 3.81 3.20
CA GLY A 103 11.29 3.59 2.89
C GLY A 103 10.85 2.15 3.15
N ALA A 104 11.66 1.17 2.73
CA ALA A 104 11.39 -0.24 2.96
C ALA A 104 11.43 -0.61 4.45
N ALA A 105 12.38 -0.05 5.21
CA ALA A 105 12.47 -0.27 6.66
C ALA A 105 11.25 0.29 7.40
N LEU A 106 10.84 1.52 7.10
CA LEU A 106 9.66 2.15 7.71
C LEU A 106 8.38 1.39 7.35
N LEU A 107 8.24 0.98 6.09
CA LEU A 107 7.10 0.20 5.62
C LEU A 107 7.08 -1.18 6.30
N GLY A 108 8.21 -1.85 6.42
CA GLY A 108 8.33 -3.14 7.09
C GLY A 108 7.97 -3.07 8.57
N ILE A 109 8.41 -2.03 9.29
CA ILE A 109 8.04 -1.79 10.69
C ILE A 109 6.54 -1.54 10.82
N GLY A 110 5.99 -0.65 9.99
CA GLY A 110 4.56 -0.31 9.99
C GLY A 110 3.68 -1.54 9.71
N LEU A 111 4.00 -2.29 8.67
CA LEU A 111 3.30 -3.51 8.31
C LEU A 111 3.41 -4.58 9.40
N GLY A 112 4.60 -4.74 9.98
CA GLY A 112 4.84 -5.65 11.11
C GLY A 112 3.96 -5.35 12.32
N ILE A 113 3.77 -4.08 12.66
CA ILE A 113 2.86 -3.63 13.73
C ILE A 113 1.42 -4.01 13.40
N VAL A 114 0.95 -3.68 12.20
CA VAL A 114 -0.42 -3.97 11.76
C VAL A 114 -0.70 -5.48 11.81
N LEU A 115 0.21 -6.31 11.31
CA LEU A 115 0.09 -7.77 11.33
C LEU A 115 0.12 -8.33 12.76
N LYS A 116 0.95 -7.77 13.65
CA LYS A 116 0.98 -8.15 15.08
C LYS A 116 -0.39 -8.00 15.75
N PHE A 117 -1.13 -6.96 15.39
CA PHE A 117 -2.48 -6.72 15.88
C PHE A 117 -3.56 -7.46 15.09
N ARG A 118 -3.19 -8.43 14.24
CA ARG A 118 -4.12 -9.18 13.38
C ARG A 118 -5.03 -8.29 12.54
N GLY A 119 -4.50 -7.14 12.13
CA GLY A 119 -5.10 -6.25 11.14
C GLY A 119 -4.48 -6.49 9.77
N SER A 120 -4.89 -5.68 8.80
CA SER A 120 -4.31 -5.63 7.47
C SER A 120 -4.38 -4.18 6.97
N THR A 121 -3.43 -3.79 6.16
CA THR A 121 -3.51 -2.54 5.39
C THR A 121 -4.39 -2.69 4.15
N ALA A 122 -5.05 -3.83 4.03
CA ALA A 122 -5.80 -4.31 2.86
C ALA A 122 -4.87 -4.75 1.71
N GLY A 123 -5.41 -4.86 0.51
CA GLY A 123 -4.64 -5.33 -0.63
C GLY A 123 -4.34 -6.83 -0.57
N THR A 124 -3.15 -7.19 -1.03
CA THR A 124 -2.64 -8.56 -1.02
C THR A 124 -2.54 -9.16 0.37
N ASP A 125 -2.42 -8.34 1.41
CA ASP A 125 -2.41 -8.77 2.81
C ASP A 125 -3.67 -9.53 3.20
N ILE A 126 -4.86 -9.12 2.68
CA ILE A 126 -6.11 -9.84 2.94
C ILE A 126 -6.06 -11.23 2.32
N VAL A 127 -5.54 -11.32 1.09
CA VAL A 127 -5.38 -12.61 0.40
C VAL A 127 -4.41 -13.50 1.18
N ALA A 128 -3.29 -12.93 1.64
CA ALA A 128 -2.32 -13.65 2.47
C ALA A 128 -2.94 -14.15 3.78
N ALA A 129 -3.76 -13.32 4.46
CA ALA A 129 -4.45 -13.72 5.68
C ALA A 129 -5.50 -14.83 5.42
N ILE A 130 -6.17 -14.81 4.28
CA ILE A 130 -7.08 -15.90 3.86
C ILE A 130 -6.29 -17.18 3.59
N MET A 131 -5.15 -17.09 2.90
CA MET A 131 -4.27 -18.23 2.63
C MET A 131 -3.72 -18.82 3.94
N GLN A 132 -3.31 -17.98 4.88
CA GLN A 132 -2.90 -18.43 6.21
C GLN A 132 -4.02 -19.22 6.90
N ARG A 133 -5.24 -18.71 6.88
CA ARG A 133 -6.38 -19.38 7.55
C ARG A 133 -6.78 -20.69 6.88
N LYS A 134 -6.75 -20.74 5.53
CA LYS A 134 -7.18 -21.92 4.78
C LYS A 134 -6.11 -22.99 4.63
N PHE A 135 -4.86 -22.59 4.44
CA PHE A 135 -3.75 -23.49 4.12
C PHE A 135 -2.69 -23.57 5.22
N GLY A 136 -2.84 -22.82 6.33
CA GLY A 136 -1.87 -22.81 7.42
C GLY A 136 -0.51 -22.17 7.07
N MET A 137 -0.42 -21.44 5.98
CA MET A 137 0.82 -20.81 5.52
C MET A 137 1.22 -19.65 6.44
N LYS A 138 2.53 -19.43 6.58
CA LYS A 138 3.02 -18.23 7.28
C LYS A 138 2.67 -16.97 6.48
N PRO A 139 2.18 -15.87 7.12
CA PRO A 139 1.76 -14.66 6.42
C PRO A 139 2.83 -14.11 5.48
N GLY A 140 4.08 -14.05 5.93
CA GLY A 140 5.19 -13.57 5.12
C GLY A 140 5.43 -14.40 3.85
N THR A 141 5.31 -15.72 3.93
CA THR A 141 5.45 -16.60 2.75
C THR A 141 4.30 -16.37 1.77
N ALA A 142 3.08 -16.20 2.27
CA ALA A 142 1.92 -15.93 1.42
C ALA A 142 2.06 -14.58 0.70
N ILE A 143 2.50 -13.53 1.41
CA ILE A 143 2.76 -12.21 0.82
C ILE A 143 3.83 -12.30 -0.27
N MET A 144 4.97 -12.95 0.01
CA MET A 144 6.05 -13.10 -0.97
C MET A 144 5.59 -13.80 -2.25
N ILE A 145 4.78 -14.86 -2.15
CA ILE A 145 4.25 -15.57 -3.32
C ILE A 145 3.33 -14.66 -4.14
N ILE A 146 2.44 -13.94 -3.48
CA ILE A 146 1.49 -13.05 -4.15
C ILE A 146 2.24 -11.90 -4.83
N ASP A 147 3.17 -11.26 -4.14
CA ASP A 147 3.95 -10.16 -4.70
C ASP A 147 4.81 -10.63 -5.88
N PHE A 148 5.41 -11.83 -5.79
CA PHE A 148 6.13 -12.42 -6.91
C PHE A 148 5.23 -12.61 -8.13
N ILE A 149 4.01 -13.13 -7.95
CA ILE A 149 3.03 -13.30 -9.03
C ILE A 149 2.65 -11.94 -9.64
N VAL A 150 2.37 -10.95 -8.79
CA VAL A 150 1.99 -9.59 -9.22
C VAL A 150 3.13 -8.95 -10.03
N ILE A 151 4.37 -9.05 -9.55
CA ILE A 151 5.53 -8.49 -10.24
C ILE A 151 5.75 -9.19 -11.59
N CYS A 152 5.63 -10.52 -11.65
CA CYS A 152 5.74 -11.26 -12.91
C CYS A 152 4.65 -10.85 -13.91
N LEU A 153 3.40 -10.69 -13.45
CA LEU A 153 2.30 -10.25 -14.31
C LEU A 153 2.51 -8.79 -14.78
N ALA A 154 2.93 -7.91 -13.89
CA ALA A 154 3.24 -6.54 -14.24
C ALA A 154 4.37 -6.45 -15.28
N GLY A 155 5.43 -7.26 -15.13
CA GLY A 155 6.54 -7.31 -16.08
C GLY A 155 6.18 -7.90 -17.47
N ILE A 156 5.05 -8.61 -17.58
CA ILE A 156 4.55 -9.10 -18.89
C ILE A 156 3.68 -8.01 -19.59
N ILE A 157 3.04 -7.15 -18.80
CA ILE A 157 2.09 -6.14 -19.31
C ILE A 157 2.81 -4.83 -19.71
N ILE A 158 3.93 -4.54 -19.08
CA ILE A 158 4.77 -3.34 -19.33
C ILE A 158 5.90 -3.67 -20.28
#